data_a4ecacff617f9014a009092c011fb748
#
_entry.id   a4ecacff617f9014a009092c011fb748
#
_cell.length_a   1.000
_cell.length_b   1.000
_cell.length_c   1.000
_cell.angle_alpha   90.00
_cell.angle_beta   90.00
_cell.angle_gamma   90.00
#
_symmetry.space_group_name_H-M   'P 1'
#
loop_
_entity.id
_entity.type
_entity.pdbx_description
1 polymer ?
#
loop_
_entity_poly.entity_id
_entity_poly.type
_entity_poly.pdbx_seq_one_letter_code
_entity_poly.pdbx_strand_id
1 'polypeptide(L)'
;MKIILKESLVIFLLFLFPVVNFAQTTWVDAVDKHGREVFMPADKYKWDWGQATFLNSLIHLYNSKSTSEKLVYLNYVKVAMDATYNVANGKHPNAVASAHGMAFLARLTGDKKYLDKSNEIYADYLKIPRAVNGGVSHRAETNELWDDTVYMLSMYLLEMYRLTNDEKYIAEFLQQFDAHNETLTDKKTGLWVHGWDADNEDYNDGCSNLGWPDKVTRRSSQIWARGNGWIGMALADALLTVSKKSKFKKPLETALKKYISYVAPLQHKETGYWYQLMTLPNDPQNFDESSSTAMFSYAITIGLKLKLIPAS
;
A
#
# COMPACT_ATOMS: atom_id res chain seq x y z
N MET A 1 52.80 -72.75 10.34
CA MET A 1 52.11 -72.19 9.22
C MET A 1 51.45 -70.83 9.70
N LYS A 2 52.12 -69.71 9.47
CA LYS A 2 51.69 -68.41 9.93
C LYS A 2 50.96 -67.70 8.76
N ILE A 3 49.71 -67.42 8.97
CA ILE A 3 48.89 -66.64 8.02
C ILE A 3 49.10 -65.16 8.35
N ILE A 4 49.66 -64.40 7.40
CA ILE A 4 49.86 -62.97 7.49
C ILE A 4 48.59 -62.29 6.94
N LEU A 5 47.83 -61.64 7.83
CA LEU A 5 46.76 -60.76 7.43
C LEU A 5 47.38 -59.44 6.92
N LYS A 6 47.15 -59.11 5.64
CA LYS A 6 47.43 -57.79 5.08
C LYS A 6 46.26 -56.86 5.45
N GLU A 7 46.52 -55.89 6.28
CA GLU A 7 45.58 -54.77 6.50
C GLU A 7 45.63 -53.82 5.31
N SER A 8 44.56 -53.79 4.58
CA SER A 8 44.34 -52.76 3.52
C SER A 8 43.79 -51.50 4.16
N LEU A 9 44.65 -50.49 4.30
CA LEU A 9 44.31 -49.18 4.76
C LEU A 9 43.49 -48.47 3.63
N VAL A 10 42.17 -48.45 3.75
CA VAL A 10 41.28 -47.65 2.86
C VAL A 10 41.33 -46.21 3.34
N ILE A 11 42.13 -45.39 2.65
CA ILE A 11 42.12 -43.94 2.85
C ILE A 11 40.85 -43.40 2.25
N PHE A 12 39.86 -43.06 3.10
CA PHE A 12 38.68 -42.29 2.72
C PHE A 12 39.10 -40.83 2.53
N LEU A 13 39.41 -40.45 1.28
CA LEU A 13 39.55 -39.06 0.89
C LEU A 13 38.14 -38.41 0.93
N LEU A 14 37.82 -37.83 2.08
CA LEU A 14 36.70 -36.87 2.18
C LEU A 14 37.08 -35.66 1.35
N PHE A 15 36.58 -35.62 0.10
CA PHE A 15 36.51 -34.40 -0.65
C PHE A 15 35.55 -33.45 0.09
N LEU A 16 36.11 -32.56 0.88
CA LEU A 16 35.45 -31.35 1.36
C LEU A 16 35.19 -30.45 0.14
N PHE A 17 34.16 -30.78 -0.62
CA PHE A 17 33.57 -29.78 -1.47
C PHE A 17 33.02 -28.68 -0.55
N PRO A 18 33.46 -27.43 -0.70
CA PRO A 18 32.77 -26.36 -0.04
C PRO A 18 31.31 -26.45 -0.50
N VAL A 19 30.40 -26.78 0.41
CA VAL A 19 28.98 -26.62 0.18
C VAL A 19 28.80 -25.12 0.04
N VAL A 20 28.92 -24.63 -1.19
CA VAL A 20 28.47 -23.29 -1.53
C VAL A 20 26.97 -23.32 -1.28
N ASN A 21 26.58 -22.85 -0.12
CA ASN A 21 25.20 -22.55 0.16
C ASN A 21 24.81 -21.47 -0.85
N PHE A 22 24.31 -21.88 -2.01
CA PHE A 22 23.50 -21.02 -2.83
C PHE A 22 22.29 -20.71 -1.97
N ALA A 23 22.29 -19.54 -1.33
CA ALA A 23 21.11 -19.04 -0.65
C ALA A 23 19.99 -19.11 -1.68
N GLN A 24 19.02 -19.99 -1.44
CA GLN A 24 17.91 -20.19 -2.36
C GLN A 24 17.20 -18.83 -2.44
N THR A 25 17.30 -18.17 -3.60
CA THR A 25 16.64 -16.88 -3.84
C THR A 25 15.17 -17.07 -3.56
N THR A 26 14.65 -16.34 -2.58
CA THR A 26 13.22 -16.41 -2.26
C THR A 26 12.41 -15.81 -3.41
N TRP A 27 11.15 -16.18 -3.52
CA TRP A 27 10.25 -15.54 -4.51
C TRP A 27 10.16 -14.02 -4.27
N VAL A 28 10.28 -13.57 -3.03
CA VAL A 28 10.31 -12.14 -2.66
C VAL A 28 11.54 -11.46 -3.27
N ASP A 29 12.73 -12.06 -3.12
CA ASP A 29 13.97 -11.51 -3.68
C ASP A 29 13.92 -11.48 -5.23
N ALA A 30 13.34 -12.52 -5.83
CA ALA A 30 13.16 -12.58 -7.29
C ALA A 30 12.23 -11.49 -7.81
N VAL A 31 11.07 -11.28 -7.16
CA VAL A 31 10.10 -10.23 -7.50
C VAL A 31 10.69 -8.85 -7.26
N ASP A 32 11.35 -8.63 -6.11
CA ASP A 32 12.03 -7.38 -5.80
C ASP A 32 13.08 -7.02 -6.85
N LYS A 33 13.97 -7.95 -7.17
CA LYS A 33 15.01 -7.74 -8.16
C LYS A 33 14.42 -7.43 -9.54
N HIS A 34 13.47 -8.24 -10.00
CA HIS A 34 12.78 -8.01 -11.28
C HIS A 34 12.07 -6.65 -11.31
N GLY A 35 11.39 -6.29 -10.23
CA GLY A 35 10.70 -5.01 -10.08
C GLY A 35 11.65 -3.83 -10.25
N ARG A 36 12.76 -3.83 -9.54
CA ARG A 36 13.73 -2.74 -9.56
C ARG A 36 14.58 -2.65 -10.84
N GLU A 37 14.91 -3.79 -11.45
CA GLU A 37 15.85 -3.83 -12.57
C GLU A 37 15.17 -3.84 -13.94
N VAL A 38 13.96 -4.40 -14.04
CA VAL A 38 13.27 -4.63 -15.31
C VAL A 38 11.96 -3.88 -15.41
N PHE A 39 11.08 -4.04 -14.40
CA PHE A 39 9.72 -3.52 -14.49
C PHE A 39 9.63 -2.03 -14.21
N MET A 40 10.31 -1.55 -13.16
CA MET A 40 10.36 -0.14 -12.75
C MET A 40 11.79 0.29 -12.40
N PRO A 41 12.72 0.43 -13.34
CA PRO A 41 14.04 0.97 -13.04
C PRO A 41 13.94 2.38 -12.45
N ALA A 42 14.78 2.68 -11.46
CA ALA A 42 14.68 3.92 -10.69
C ALA A 42 14.84 5.19 -11.54
N ASP A 43 15.71 5.15 -12.56
CA ASP A 43 15.93 6.25 -13.53
C ASP A 43 14.77 6.46 -14.51
N LYS A 44 13.83 5.51 -14.57
CA LYS A 44 12.60 5.55 -15.37
C LYS A 44 11.34 5.78 -14.50
N TYR A 45 11.53 6.06 -13.21
CA TYR A 45 10.42 6.33 -12.31
C TYR A 45 9.55 7.47 -12.85
N LYS A 46 8.23 7.26 -12.78
CA LYS A 46 7.22 8.29 -13.11
C LYS A 46 6.54 8.73 -11.84
N TRP A 47 6.21 10.00 -11.75
CA TRP A 47 5.51 10.59 -10.61
C TRP A 47 4.02 10.25 -10.65
N ASP A 48 3.69 9.00 -10.28
CA ASP A 48 2.33 8.47 -10.34
C ASP A 48 2.13 7.33 -9.31
N TRP A 49 0.88 6.98 -9.06
CA TRP A 49 0.43 6.03 -8.03
C TRP A 49 1.02 4.62 -8.20
N GLY A 50 1.11 4.11 -9.42
CA GLY A 50 1.62 2.75 -9.66
C GLY A 50 3.07 2.60 -9.20
N GLN A 51 3.91 3.56 -9.57
CA GLN A 51 5.30 3.63 -9.12
C GLN A 51 5.39 3.92 -7.62
N ALA A 52 4.50 4.76 -7.10
CA ALA A 52 4.43 5.06 -5.67
C ALA A 52 4.14 3.82 -4.83
N THR A 53 3.22 2.98 -5.27
CA THR A 53 2.89 1.72 -4.60
C THR A 53 4.08 0.76 -4.56
N PHE A 54 4.80 0.64 -5.67
CA PHE A 54 6.03 -0.14 -5.72
C PHE A 54 7.11 0.47 -4.81
N LEU A 55 7.32 1.78 -4.87
CA LEU A 55 8.27 2.49 -4.00
C LEU A 55 7.96 2.26 -2.51
N ASN A 56 6.68 2.27 -2.12
CA ASN A 56 6.27 1.98 -0.76
C ASN A 56 6.68 0.57 -0.33
N SER A 57 6.53 -0.43 -1.21
CA SER A 57 6.99 -1.79 -0.94
C SER A 57 8.52 -1.86 -0.71
N LEU A 58 9.30 -1.09 -1.47
CA LEU A 58 10.76 -1.01 -1.29
C LEU A 58 11.14 -0.31 0.03
N ILE A 59 10.37 0.68 0.48
CA ILE A 59 10.54 1.30 1.79
C ILE A 59 10.21 0.32 2.92
N HIS A 60 9.19 -0.52 2.77
CA HIS A 60 8.93 -1.61 3.70
C HIS A 60 10.08 -2.63 3.75
N LEU A 61 10.60 -3.03 2.60
CA LEU A 61 11.79 -3.89 2.53
C LEU A 61 13.00 -3.23 3.18
N TYR A 62 13.27 -1.96 2.90
CA TYR A 62 14.32 -1.20 3.59
C TYR A 62 14.20 -1.31 5.11
N ASN A 63 12.99 -1.15 5.66
CA ASN A 63 12.77 -1.21 7.10
C ASN A 63 12.95 -2.62 7.69
N SER A 64 12.82 -3.68 6.90
CA SER A 64 12.90 -5.08 7.32
C SER A 64 14.29 -5.72 7.16
N LYS A 65 15.17 -5.17 6.33
CA LYS A 65 16.47 -5.73 5.98
C LYS A 65 17.61 -5.32 6.94
N SER A 66 18.72 -6.05 6.88
CA SER A 66 19.95 -5.69 7.59
C SER A 66 20.61 -4.43 7.03
N THR A 67 21.54 -3.84 7.77
CA THR A 67 22.17 -2.55 7.37
C THR A 67 22.84 -2.61 6.00
N SER A 68 23.52 -3.69 5.64
CA SER A 68 24.20 -3.85 4.34
C SER A 68 23.20 -3.95 3.18
N GLU A 69 22.07 -4.59 3.40
CA GLU A 69 21.04 -4.79 2.37
C GLU A 69 20.20 -3.53 2.12
N LYS A 70 20.09 -2.63 3.12
CA LYS A 70 19.31 -1.39 3.03
C LYS A 70 19.78 -0.45 1.92
N LEU A 71 21.07 -0.45 1.61
CA LEU A 71 21.66 0.50 0.66
C LEU A 71 21.06 0.39 -0.74
N VAL A 72 20.69 -0.81 -1.18
CA VAL A 72 20.11 -0.99 -2.52
C VAL A 72 18.74 -0.28 -2.62
N TYR A 73 17.94 -0.36 -1.56
CA TYR A 73 16.62 0.30 -1.52
C TYR A 73 16.76 1.81 -1.36
N LEU A 74 17.65 2.26 -0.48
CA LEU A 74 17.91 3.70 -0.31
C LEU A 74 18.40 4.34 -1.62
N ASN A 75 19.32 3.68 -2.33
CA ASN A 75 19.81 4.16 -3.62
C ASN A 75 18.69 4.19 -4.67
N TYR A 76 17.83 3.16 -4.73
CA TYR A 76 16.70 3.16 -5.61
C TYR A 76 15.80 4.37 -5.36
N VAL A 77 15.37 4.58 -4.09
CA VAL A 77 14.52 5.71 -3.72
C VAL A 77 15.19 7.04 -4.08
N LYS A 78 16.49 7.17 -3.81
CA LYS A 78 17.24 8.39 -4.13
C LYS A 78 17.25 8.68 -5.63
N VAL A 79 17.58 7.70 -6.46
CA VAL A 79 17.62 7.86 -7.93
C VAL A 79 16.24 8.20 -8.46
N ALA A 80 15.18 7.52 -8.00
CA ALA A 80 13.81 7.76 -8.41
C ALA A 80 13.33 9.18 -8.06
N MET A 81 13.63 9.64 -6.86
CA MET A 81 13.24 10.98 -6.40
C MET A 81 14.05 12.09 -7.07
N ASP A 82 15.35 11.88 -7.31
CA ASP A 82 16.17 12.84 -8.05
C ASP A 82 15.73 12.95 -9.52
N ALA A 83 15.40 11.84 -10.16
CA ALA A 83 14.91 11.82 -11.54
C ALA A 83 13.57 12.56 -11.73
N THR A 84 12.74 12.59 -10.69
CA THR A 84 11.40 13.21 -10.74
C THR A 84 11.31 14.55 -9.99
N TYR A 85 12.40 15.03 -9.41
CA TYR A 85 12.40 16.20 -8.54
C TYR A 85 11.69 17.43 -9.12
N ASN A 86 11.95 17.74 -10.41
CA ASN A 86 11.41 18.92 -11.08
C ASN A 86 9.92 18.80 -11.48
N VAL A 87 9.40 17.58 -11.59
CA VAL A 87 8.00 17.32 -11.94
C VAL A 87 7.16 16.95 -10.73
N ALA A 88 7.80 16.75 -9.58
CA ALA A 88 7.15 16.39 -8.33
C ALA A 88 6.18 17.48 -7.87
N ASN A 89 4.95 17.10 -7.59
CA ASN A 89 3.88 17.99 -7.15
C ASN A 89 2.85 17.24 -6.29
N GLY A 90 1.97 17.97 -5.61
CA GLY A 90 0.88 17.44 -4.79
C GLY A 90 -0.52 17.83 -5.28
N LYS A 91 -0.72 18.07 -6.57
CA LYS A 91 -1.95 18.62 -7.14
C LYS A 91 -3.07 17.59 -7.38
N HIS A 92 -2.78 16.31 -7.18
CA HIS A 92 -3.71 15.21 -7.39
C HIS A 92 -3.38 14.07 -6.42
N PRO A 93 -4.32 13.28 -5.86
CA PRO A 93 -4.03 12.18 -4.96
C PRO A 93 -2.96 11.20 -5.47
N ASN A 94 -3.01 10.83 -6.75
CA ASN A 94 -2.00 9.95 -7.36
C ASN A 94 -0.59 10.57 -7.37
N ALA A 95 -0.50 11.89 -7.52
CA ALA A 95 0.79 12.61 -7.45
C ALA A 95 1.28 12.71 -5.99
N VAL A 96 0.37 12.95 -5.03
CA VAL A 96 0.69 12.95 -3.59
C VAL A 96 1.24 11.59 -3.15
N ALA A 97 0.74 10.51 -3.73
CA ALA A 97 1.23 9.16 -3.43
C ALA A 97 2.76 9.05 -3.55
N SER A 98 3.35 9.55 -4.65
CA SER A 98 4.81 9.50 -4.87
C SER A 98 5.63 10.33 -3.88
N ALA A 99 5.03 11.31 -3.21
CA ALA A 99 5.72 12.24 -2.32
C ALA A 99 6.33 11.59 -1.07
N HIS A 100 5.84 10.39 -0.67
CA HIS A 100 6.41 9.67 0.46
C HIS A 100 7.91 9.36 0.28
N GLY A 101 8.39 9.18 -0.96
CA GLY A 101 9.81 9.02 -1.25
C GLY A 101 10.65 10.25 -0.89
N MET A 102 10.14 11.47 -1.15
CA MET A 102 10.80 12.71 -0.74
C MET A 102 10.87 12.83 0.79
N ALA A 103 9.74 12.59 1.48
CA ALA A 103 9.69 12.64 2.94
C ALA A 103 10.59 11.56 3.58
N PHE A 104 10.64 10.36 3.01
CA PHE A 104 11.53 9.28 3.43
C PHE A 104 13.01 9.68 3.33
N LEU A 105 13.44 10.26 2.21
CA LEU A 105 14.81 10.73 2.04
C LEU A 105 15.13 11.88 3.00
N ALA A 106 14.24 12.86 3.16
CA ALA A 106 14.42 13.94 4.14
C ALA A 106 14.66 13.38 5.55
N ARG A 107 13.87 12.39 5.96
CA ARG A 107 13.98 11.74 7.27
C ARG A 107 15.28 10.98 7.47
N LEU A 108 15.77 10.28 6.44
CA LEU A 108 16.96 9.44 6.57
C LEU A 108 18.26 10.21 6.37
N THR A 109 18.26 11.20 5.49
CA THR A 109 19.50 11.90 5.11
C THR A 109 19.67 13.26 5.79
N GLY A 110 18.57 13.85 6.26
CA GLY A 110 18.57 15.24 6.75
C GLY A 110 18.74 16.28 5.64
N ASP A 111 18.74 15.86 4.36
CA ASP A 111 18.94 16.77 3.24
C ASP A 111 17.74 17.69 3.06
N LYS A 112 18.02 18.99 3.25
CA LYS A 112 17.01 20.05 3.21
C LYS A 112 16.24 20.11 1.88
N LYS A 113 16.87 19.74 0.77
CA LYS A 113 16.19 19.76 -0.54
C LYS A 113 14.96 18.87 -0.59
N TYR A 114 15.03 17.66 0.02
CA TYR A 114 13.89 16.74 0.06
C TYR A 114 12.83 17.21 1.06
N LEU A 115 13.24 17.83 2.17
CA LEU A 115 12.32 18.45 3.13
C LEU A 115 11.55 19.61 2.49
N ASP A 116 12.25 20.50 1.82
CA ASP A 116 11.63 21.66 1.16
C ASP A 116 10.65 21.20 0.07
N LYS A 117 11.04 20.20 -0.74
CA LYS A 117 10.14 19.61 -1.75
C LYS A 117 8.92 18.94 -1.11
N SER A 118 9.10 18.21 -0.01
CA SER A 118 7.98 17.62 0.72
C SER A 118 7.00 18.69 1.20
N ASN A 119 7.50 19.80 1.75
CA ASN A 119 6.66 20.90 2.20
C ASN A 119 5.94 21.63 1.03
N GLU A 120 6.60 21.78 -0.10
CA GLU A 120 5.98 22.31 -1.34
C GLU A 120 4.81 21.41 -1.79
N ILE A 121 5.03 20.10 -1.82
CA ILE A 121 4.00 19.11 -2.19
C ILE A 121 2.84 19.15 -1.18
N TYR A 122 3.10 19.30 0.11
CA TYR A 122 2.05 19.45 1.11
C TYR A 122 1.22 20.73 0.89
N ALA A 123 1.87 21.83 0.52
CA ALA A 123 1.17 23.07 0.20
C ALA A 123 0.29 22.95 -1.06
N ASP A 124 0.69 22.14 -2.05
CA ASP A 124 -0.14 21.81 -3.21
C ASP A 124 -1.32 20.91 -2.81
N TYR A 125 -1.04 19.85 -2.01
CA TYR A 125 -2.07 18.95 -1.50
C TYR A 125 -3.21 19.69 -0.79
N LEU A 126 -2.91 20.70 0.00
CA LEU A 126 -3.91 21.49 0.72
C LEU A 126 -4.85 22.28 -0.20
N LYS A 127 -4.50 22.44 -1.48
CA LYS A 127 -5.31 23.14 -2.50
C LYS A 127 -6.21 22.20 -3.30
N ILE A 128 -6.06 20.87 -3.15
CA ILE A 128 -6.93 19.92 -3.84
C ILE A 128 -8.38 20.15 -3.37
N PRO A 129 -9.36 20.25 -4.29
CA PRO A 129 -10.76 20.39 -3.94
C PRO A 129 -11.23 19.31 -2.98
N ARG A 130 -12.16 19.66 -2.11
CA ARG A 130 -12.74 18.77 -1.11
C ARG A 130 -14.26 18.76 -1.23
N ALA A 131 -14.83 17.58 -1.03
CA ALA A 131 -16.26 17.44 -0.85
C ALA A 131 -16.74 18.15 0.43
N VAL A 132 -18.04 18.34 0.57
CA VAL A 132 -18.68 19.04 1.70
C VAL A 132 -18.32 18.45 3.07
N ASN A 133 -18.01 17.14 3.14
CA ASN A 133 -17.58 16.46 4.36
C ASN A 133 -16.06 16.52 4.60
N GLY A 134 -15.31 17.26 3.78
CA GLY A 134 -13.87 17.43 3.88
C GLY A 134 -13.02 16.35 3.19
N GLY A 135 -13.65 15.36 2.55
CA GLY A 135 -12.97 14.34 1.75
C GLY A 135 -12.28 14.98 0.54
N VAL A 136 -11.01 14.64 0.32
CA VAL A 136 -10.22 15.11 -0.83
C VAL A 136 -10.73 14.45 -2.10
N SER A 137 -11.07 15.27 -3.09
CA SER A 137 -11.51 14.78 -4.38
C SER A 137 -10.41 14.02 -5.10
N HIS A 138 -10.74 12.83 -5.62
CA HIS A 138 -9.86 12.09 -6.49
C HIS A 138 -9.75 12.74 -7.87
N ARG A 139 -10.83 13.34 -8.33
CA ARG A 139 -10.89 14.11 -9.58
C ARG A 139 -11.31 15.53 -9.28
N ALA A 140 -10.34 16.44 -9.32
CA ALA A 140 -10.54 17.82 -8.90
C ALA A 140 -11.60 18.56 -9.74
N GLU A 141 -11.74 18.19 -11.01
CA GLU A 141 -12.64 18.83 -11.97
C GLU A 141 -14.12 18.45 -11.71
N THR A 142 -14.36 17.27 -11.14
CA THR A 142 -15.71 16.70 -11.00
C THR A 142 -16.06 16.36 -9.54
N ASN A 143 -15.20 16.75 -8.60
CA ASN A 143 -15.38 16.58 -7.16
C ASN A 143 -15.84 15.18 -6.73
N GLU A 144 -15.14 14.15 -7.17
CA GLU A 144 -15.47 12.76 -6.87
C GLU A 144 -14.61 12.19 -5.74
N LEU A 145 -15.22 11.49 -4.78
CA LEU A 145 -14.48 10.71 -3.78
C LEU A 145 -14.36 9.26 -4.24
N TRP A 146 -13.12 8.75 -4.29
CA TRP A 146 -12.82 7.37 -4.63
C TRP A 146 -12.11 6.67 -3.47
N ASP A 147 -12.34 5.36 -3.34
CA ASP A 147 -11.71 4.51 -2.32
C ASP A 147 -10.17 4.49 -2.41
N ASP A 148 -9.61 4.63 -3.61
CA ASP A 148 -8.16 4.76 -3.87
C ASP A 148 -7.53 5.95 -3.13
N THR A 149 -8.26 7.07 -3.03
CA THR A 149 -7.76 8.33 -2.47
C THR A 149 -7.12 8.14 -1.10
N VAL A 150 -7.77 7.37 -0.23
CA VAL A 150 -7.31 7.17 1.15
C VAL A 150 -5.91 6.55 1.19
N TYR A 151 -5.65 5.53 0.36
CA TYR A 151 -4.32 4.92 0.31
C TYR A 151 -3.29 5.82 -0.36
N MET A 152 -3.63 6.47 -1.46
CA MET A 152 -2.72 7.38 -2.16
C MET A 152 -2.23 8.49 -1.24
N LEU A 153 -3.11 9.05 -0.42
CA LEU A 153 -2.74 10.07 0.57
C LEU A 153 -1.98 9.48 1.76
N SER A 154 -2.36 8.27 2.20
CA SER A 154 -1.78 7.67 3.41
C SER A 154 -0.27 7.48 3.32
N MET A 155 0.25 7.01 2.18
CA MET A 155 1.68 6.80 1.99
C MET A 155 2.49 8.05 2.36
N TYR A 156 2.07 9.20 1.84
CA TYR A 156 2.74 10.47 2.09
C TYR A 156 2.49 11.02 3.51
N LEU A 157 1.24 11.06 3.96
CA LEU A 157 0.89 11.61 5.28
C LEU A 157 1.56 10.81 6.41
N LEU A 158 1.60 9.49 6.31
CA LEU A 158 2.27 8.64 7.30
C LEU A 158 3.79 8.86 7.32
N GLU A 159 4.41 9.07 6.15
CA GLU A 159 5.84 9.33 6.10
C GLU A 159 6.18 10.75 6.59
N MET A 160 5.32 11.74 6.32
CA MET A 160 5.45 13.09 6.93
C MET A 160 5.31 13.05 8.46
N TYR A 161 4.41 12.22 8.98
CA TYR A 161 4.36 11.99 10.44
C TYR A 161 5.65 11.38 10.97
N ARG A 162 6.22 10.38 10.28
CA ARG A 162 7.52 9.78 10.69
C ARG A 162 8.67 10.79 10.63
N LEU A 163 8.64 11.70 9.66
CA LEU A 163 9.65 12.73 9.48
C LEU A 163 9.59 13.81 10.57
N THR A 164 8.36 14.28 10.88
CA THR A 164 8.16 15.50 11.69
C THR A 164 7.68 15.23 13.11
N ASN A 165 7.12 14.06 13.36
CA ASN A 165 6.36 13.70 14.57
C ASN A 165 5.18 14.66 14.85
N ASP A 166 4.68 15.37 13.83
CA ASP A 166 3.53 16.26 13.94
C ASP A 166 2.22 15.47 13.72
N GLU A 167 1.40 15.41 14.76
CA GLU A 167 0.14 14.67 14.77
C GLU A 167 -0.87 15.15 13.73
N LYS A 168 -0.70 16.36 13.17
CA LYS A 168 -1.61 16.86 12.12
C LYS A 168 -1.70 15.91 10.91
N TYR A 169 -0.61 15.22 10.56
CA TYR A 169 -0.60 14.30 9.42
C TYR A 169 -1.41 13.02 9.68
N ILE A 170 -1.38 12.50 10.91
CA ILE A 170 -2.24 11.38 11.31
C ILE A 170 -3.69 11.83 11.45
N ALA A 171 -3.92 13.02 11.99
CA ALA A 171 -5.26 13.60 12.09
C ALA A 171 -5.88 13.80 10.70
N GLU A 172 -5.10 14.32 9.74
CA GLU A 172 -5.52 14.47 8.35
C GLU A 172 -5.82 13.11 7.70
N PHE A 173 -4.95 12.11 7.88
CA PHE A 173 -5.22 10.76 7.39
C PHE A 173 -6.56 10.21 7.92
N LEU A 174 -6.82 10.33 9.22
CA LEU A 174 -8.07 9.86 9.81
C LEU A 174 -9.29 10.67 9.32
N GLN A 175 -9.14 11.97 9.15
CA GLN A 175 -10.20 12.80 8.55
C GLN A 175 -10.54 12.32 7.14
N GLN A 176 -9.53 12.00 6.32
CA GLN A 176 -9.76 11.47 4.98
C GLN A 176 -10.40 10.08 5.02
N PHE A 177 -9.93 9.20 5.91
CA PHE A 177 -10.56 7.90 6.11
C PHE A 177 -12.03 8.04 6.52
N ASP A 178 -12.34 8.89 7.50
CA ASP A 178 -13.71 9.06 8.01
C ASP A 178 -14.63 9.67 6.94
N ALA A 179 -14.18 10.68 6.21
CA ALA A 179 -14.97 11.31 5.14
C ALA A 179 -15.33 10.32 4.02
N HIS A 180 -14.37 9.49 3.59
CA HIS A 180 -14.62 8.47 2.58
C HIS A 180 -15.46 7.32 3.15
N ASN A 181 -15.20 6.90 4.39
CA ASN A 181 -16.00 5.87 5.06
C ASN A 181 -17.48 6.25 5.21
N GLU A 182 -17.77 7.51 5.51
CA GLU A 182 -19.13 8.02 5.61
C GLU A 182 -19.89 7.89 4.28
N THR A 183 -19.23 8.22 3.17
CA THR A 183 -19.88 8.30 1.85
C THR A 183 -19.82 7.00 1.08
N LEU A 184 -18.74 6.24 1.16
CA LEU A 184 -18.52 5.04 0.33
C LEU A 184 -19.00 3.75 0.98
N THR A 185 -19.22 3.70 2.29
CA THR A 185 -19.65 2.45 2.94
C THR A 185 -21.04 2.02 2.46
N ASP A 186 -21.11 0.85 1.86
CA ASP A 186 -22.37 0.14 1.66
C ASP A 186 -22.87 -0.42 3.00
N LYS A 187 -24.04 0.06 3.44
CA LYS A 187 -24.59 -0.29 4.75
C LYS A 187 -24.94 -1.77 4.89
N LYS A 188 -25.16 -2.48 3.78
CA LYS A 188 -25.53 -3.89 3.78
C LYS A 188 -24.33 -4.79 4.02
N THR A 189 -23.19 -4.47 3.42
CA THR A 189 -21.98 -5.30 3.45
C THR A 189 -20.91 -4.77 4.39
N GLY A 190 -20.93 -3.47 4.71
CA GLY A 190 -19.88 -2.78 5.45
C GLY A 190 -18.63 -2.47 4.63
N LEU A 191 -18.60 -2.89 3.36
CA LEU A 191 -17.53 -2.62 2.41
C LEU A 191 -17.76 -1.30 1.69
N TRP A 192 -16.73 -0.78 1.01
CA TRP A 192 -16.84 0.45 0.26
C TRP A 192 -17.16 0.18 -1.21
N VAL A 193 -18.09 0.97 -1.76
CA VAL A 193 -18.23 1.14 -3.20
C VAL A 193 -17.05 1.94 -3.74
N HIS A 194 -16.75 1.82 -5.04
CA HIS A 194 -15.55 2.44 -5.60
C HIS A 194 -15.56 3.97 -5.52
N GLY A 195 -16.70 4.61 -5.76
CA GLY A 195 -16.74 6.05 -5.77
C GLY A 195 -18.10 6.66 -5.48
N TRP A 196 -18.06 7.95 -5.20
CA TRP A 196 -19.19 8.81 -4.98
C TRP A 196 -18.98 10.15 -5.67
N ASP A 197 -19.95 10.57 -6.47
CA ASP A 197 -20.01 11.86 -7.11
C ASP A 197 -20.54 12.88 -6.08
N ALA A 198 -19.72 13.87 -5.73
CA ALA A 198 -19.95 14.75 -4.60
C ALA A 198 -20.56 16.10 -4.98
N ASP A 199 -20.51 16.54 -6.24
CA ASP A 199 -20.90 17.90 -6.60
C ASP A 199 -22.37 18.06 -6.94
N ASN A 200 -23.07 17.03 -7.33
CA ASN A 200 -24.49 17.11 -7.65
C ASN A 200 -24.81 17.90 -8.92
N GLU A 201 -23.84 18.20 -9.73
CA GLU A 201 -24.04 19.04 -10.91
C GLU A 201 -24.38 18.20 -12.14
N ASP A 202 -23.48 18.04 -13.06
CA ASP A 202 -23.81 17.42 -14.33
C ASP A 202 -23.57 15.91 -14.32
N TYR A 203 -24.61 15.18 -14.65
CA TYR A 203 -24.56 13.75 -14.85
C TYR A 203 -23.69 13.31 -16.04
N ASN A 204 -23.13 14.25 -16.78
CA ASN A 204 -22.32 14.02 -17.97
C ASN A 204 -20.84 14.32 -17.76
N ASP A 205 -20.40 14.59 -16.54
CA ASP A 205 -19.01 14.81 -16.24
C ASP A 205 -18.34 13.59 -15.58
N GLY A 206 -17.03 13.57 -15.48
CA GLY A 206 -16.24 12.58 -14.75
C GLY A 206 -16.72 11.14 -14.91
N CYS A 207 -16.97 10.46 -13.80
CA CYS A 207 -17.43 9.08 -13.76
C CYS A 207 -18.91 8.91 -14.12
N SER A 208 -19.72 9.97 -14.05
CA SER A 208 -21.11 9.93 -14.53
C SER A 208 -21.18 9.68 -16.02
N ASN A 209 -20.21 10.15 -16.82
CA ASN A 209 -20.08 9.80 -18.23
C ASN A 209 -19.89 8.29 -18.49
N LEU A 210 -19.37 7.56 -17.50
CA LEU A 210 -19.22 6.12 -17.56
C LEU A 210 -20.47 5.37 -17.10
N GLY A 211 -21.51 6.11 -16.63
CA GLY A 211 -22.77 5.55 -16.18
C GLY A 211 -22.71 4.73 -14.90
N TRP A 212 -21.65 4.85 -14.12
CA TRP A 212 -21.50 4.05 -12.90
C TRP A 212 -22.10 4.63 -11.62
N PRO A 213 -22.28 5.93 -11.44
CA PRO A 213 -23.04 6.43 -10.29
C PRO A 213 -24.53 6.15 -10.44
N ASP A 214 -25.14 5.69 -9.37
CA ASP A 214 -26.60 5.64 -9.24
C ASP A 214 -27.15 7.06 -9.09
N LYS A 215 -28.18 7.42 -9.86
CA LYS A 215 -28.75 8.77 -9.92
C LYS A 215 -29.28 9.32 -8.60
N VAL A 216 -29.66 8.43 -7.68
CA VAL A 216 -30.22 8.84 -6.39
C VAL A 216 -29.16 8.91 -5.31
N THR A 217 -28.32 7.87 -5.23
CA THR A 217 -27.26 7.78 -4.23
C THR A 217 -25.96 8.41 -4.65
N ARG A 218 -25.79 8.62 -5.95
CA ARG A 218 -24.57 9.09 -6.61
C ARG A 218 -23.32 8.22 -6.32
N ARG A 219 -23.55 6.95 -5.99
CA ARG A 219 -22.51 5.97 -5.72
C ARG A 219 -22.35 5.02 -6.88
N SER A 220 -21.15 4.49 -7.06
CA SER A 220 -20.94 3.36 -7.94
C SER A 220 -21.67 2.11 -7.40
N SER A 221 -22.11 1.25 -8.33
CA SER A 221 -22.99 0.12 -7.98
C SER A 221 -22.23 -1.09 -7.42
N GLN A 222 -20.92 -1.22 -7.69
CA GLN A 222 -20.18 -2.44 -7.42
C GLN A 222 -19.14 -2.25 -6.33
N ILE A 223 -18.89 -3.33 -5.58
CA ILE A 223 -17.87 -3.42 -4.56
C ILE A 223 -16.64 -4.08 -5.17
N TRP A 224 -15.69 -3.24 -5.53
CA TRP A 224 -14.45 -3.64 -6.17
C TRP A 224 -13.39 -4.07 -5.14
N ALA A 225 -12.82 -5.26 -5.34
CA ALA A 225 -11.91 -5.85 -4.37
C ALA A 225 -10.63 -5.02 -4.16
N ARG A 226 -9.96 -4.57 -5.24
CA ARG A 226 -8.72 -3.79 -5.10
C ARG A 226 -8.96 -2.46 -4.41
N GLY A 227 -10.08 -1.78 -4.67
CA GLY A 227 -10.48 -0.58 -3.95
C GLY A 227 -10.57 -0.80 -2.44
N ASN A 228 -11.25 -1.88 -2.04
CA ASN A 228 -11.29 -2.28 -0.64
C ASN A 228 -9.91 -2.73 -0.12
N GLY A 229 -9.06 -3.29 -0.96
CA GLY A 229 -7.68 -3.64 -0.61
C GLY A 229 -6.84 -2.41 -0.18
N TRP A 230 -6.99 -1.29 -0.86
CA TRP A 230 -6.32 -0.03 -0.51
C TRP A 230 -6.62 0.41 0.91
N ILE A 231 -7.87 0.26 1.35
CA ILE A 231 -8.32 0.64 2.70
C ILE A 231 -7.60 -0.20 3.76
N GLY A 232 -7.53 -1.51 3.53
CA GLY A 232 -6.84 -2.44 4.43
C GLY A 232 -5.37 -2.11 4.57
N MET A 233 -4.69 -1.81 3.47
CA MET A 233 -3.29 -1.39 3.46
C MET A 233 -3.07 -0.08 4.20
N ALA A 234 -3.91 0.94 3.94
CA ALA A 234 -3.82 2.24 4.60
C ALA A 234 -3.96 2.13 6.12
N LEU A 235 -4.95 1.37 6.60
CA LEU A 235 -5.16 1.14 8.04
C LEU A 235 -4.01 0.35 8.68
N ALA A 236 -3.50 -0.68 8.00
CA ALA A 236 -2.37 -1.48 8.46
C ALA A 236 -1.10 -0.63 8.59
N ASP A 237 -0.77 0.16 7.57
CA ASP A 237 0.40 1.05 7.57
C ASP A 237 0.30 2.15 8.63
N ALA A 238 -0.89 2.73 8.82
CA ALA A 238 -1.14 3.70 9.88
C ALA A 238 -0.90 3.08 11.27
N LEU A 239 -1.39 1.87 11.50
CA LEU A 239 -1.18 1.14 12.76
C LEU A 239 0.29 0.79 13.04
N LEU A 240 1.07 0.50 12.01
CA LEU A 240 2.51 0.27 12.11
C LEU A 240 3.30 1.57 12.34
N THR A 241 2.70 2.71 12.01
CA THR A 241 3.33 4.03 12.08
C THR A 241 3.13 4.69 13.44
N VAL A 242 1.91 4.64 13.98
CA VAL A 242 1.59 5.32 15.25
C VAL A 242 2.17 4.58 16.45
N SER A 243 2.65 5.32 17.44
CA SER A 243 3.15 4.73 18.68
C SER A 243 2.03 4.04 19.48
N LYS A 244 2.41 3.10 20.35
CA LYS A 244 1.45 2.40 21.24
C LYS A 244 0.68 3.35 22.15
N LYS A 245 1.26 4.51 22.47
CA LYS A 245 0.67 5.53 23.36
C LYS A 245 -0.12 6.61 22.62
N SER A 246 -0.14 6.58 21.29
CA SER A 246 -0.86 7.55 20.49
C SER A 246 -2.37 7.46 20.74
N LYS A 247 -3.04 8.61 20.88
CA LYS A 247 -4.51 8.71 20.95
C LYS A 247 -5.20 8.12 19.71
N PHE A 248 -4.51 8.06 18.59
CA PHE A 248 -5.00 7.52 17.31
C PHE A 248 -4.94 5.98 17.26
N LYS A 249 -4.18 5.34 18.16
CA LYS A 249 -3.96 3.88 18.12
C LYS A 249 -5.27 3.11 18.19
N LYS A 250 -6.11 3.42 19.20
CA LYS A 250 -7.36 2.70 19.43
C LYS A 250 -8.40 2.88 18.31
N PRO A 251 -8.65 4.07 17.78
CA PRO A 251 -9.49 4.26 16.59
C PRO A 251 -9.03 3.41 15.42
N LEU A 252 -7.73 3.41 15.08
CA LEU A 252 -7.17 2.62 14.00
C LEU A 252 -7.31 1.10 14.21
N GLU A 253 -7.07 0.61 15.43
CA GLU A 253 -7.29 -0.81 15.79
C GLU A 253 -8.76 -1.21 15.59
N THR A 254 -9.69 -0.36 16.00
CA THR A 254 -11.12 -0.59 15.82
C THR A 254 -11.49 -0.62 14.34
N ALA A 255 -10.97 0.32 13.55
CA ALA A 255 -11.23 0.39 12.11
C ALA A 255 -10.68 -0.85 11.38
N LEU A 256 -9.42 -1.23 11.63
CA LEU A 256 -8.83 -2.40 10.99
C LEU A 256 -9.54 -3.70 11.39
N LYS A 257 -9.86 -3.87 12.66
CA LYS A 257 -10.62 -5.05 13.14
C LYS A 257 -11.97 -5.15 12.45
N LYS A 258 -12.70 -4.04 12.39
CA LYS A 258 -14.00 -3.96 11.72
C LYS A 258 -13.88 -4.28 10.23
N TYR A 259 -12.92 -3.67 9.55
CA TYR A 259 -12.63 -3.92 8.14
C TYR A 259 -12.36 -5.42 7.87
N ILE A 260 -11.48 -6.04 8.65
CA ILE A 260 -11.15 -7.48 8.47
C ILE A 260 -12.40 -8.35 8.67
N SER A 261 -13.29 -8.01 9.60
CA SER A 261 -14.51 -8.78 9.83
C SER A 261 -15.48 -8.76 8.63
N TYR A 262 -15.38 -7.79 7.76
CA TYR A 262 -16.16 -7.72 6.51
C TYR A 262 -15.48 -8.42 5.34
N VAL A 263 -14.15 -8.33 5.26
CA VAL A 263 -13.38 -8.86 4.13
C VAL A 263 -13.12 -10.37 4.26
N ALA A 264 -12.72 -10.84 5.44
CA ALA A 264 -12.29 -12.23 5.62
C ALA A 264 -13.36 -13.28 5.25
N PRO A 265 -14.66 -13.10 5.57
CA PRO A 265 -15.70 -14.08 5.19
C PRO A 265 -15.92 -14.23 3.69
N LEU A 266 -15.44 -13.29 2.87
CA LEU A 266 -15.60 -13.28 1.42
C LEU A 266 -14.46 -13.97 0.67
N GLN A 267 -13.51 -14.55 1.40
CA GLN A 267 -12.43 -15.34 0.78
C GLN A 267 -13.01 -16.58 0.10
N HIS A 268 -12.63 -16.82 -1.15
CA HIS A 268 -13.00 -18.01 -1.90
C HIS A 268 -12.34 -19.25 -1.26
N LYS A 269 -13.15 -20.17 -0.74
CA LYS A 269 -12.68 -21.26 0.12
C LYS A 269 -11.77 -22.26 -0.59
N GLU A 270 -11.97 -22.46 -1.90
CA GLU A 270 -11.21 -23.43 -2.68
C GLU A 270 -9.87 -22.89 -3.12
N THR A 271 -9.83 -21.61 -3.56
CA THR A 271 -8.62 -20.99 -4.12
C THR A 271 -7.84 -20.16 -3.13
N GLY A 272 -8.48 -19.67 -2.07
CA GLY A 272 -7.89 -18.74 -1.11
C GLY A 272 -7.82 -17.30 -1.62
N TYR A 273 -8.30 -17.02 -2.81
CA TYR A 273 -8.37 -15.68 -3.40
C TYR A 273 -9.64 -14.94 -2.98
N TRP A 274 -9.71 -13.65 -3.36
CA TRP A 274 -10.95 -12.88 -3.38
C TRP A 274 -11.32 -12.55 -4.81
N TYR A 275 -12.63 -12.52 -5.08
CA TYR A 275 -13.14 -12.15 -6.40
C TYR A 275 -12.97 -10.66 -6.68
N GLN A 276 -12.80 -10.29 -7.96
CA GLN A 276 -12.73 -8.90 -8.46
C GLN A 276 -13.94 -8.09 -8.00
N LEU A 277 -15.15 -8.64 -8.11
CA LEU A 277 -16.38 -8.07 -7.58
C LEU A 277 -16.81 -8.89 -6.35
N MET A 278 -16.55 -8.33 -5.17
CA MET A 278 -16.62 -9.08 -3.89
C MET A 278 -18.01 -9.63 -3.56
N THR A 279 -19.06 -9.00 -4.07
CA THR A 279 -20.46 -9.34 -3.78
C THR A 279 -21.15 -10.13 -4.88
N LEU A 280 -20.46 -10.47 -5.95
CA LEU A 280 -20.97 -11.21 -7.10
C LEU A 280 -20.17 -12.51 -7.39
N PRO A 281 -20.04 -13.43 -6.42
CA PRO A 281 -19.18 -14.61 -6.58
C PRO A 281 -19.66 -15.56 -7.70
N ASN A 282 -20.93 -15.52 -8.09
CA ASN A 282 -21.52 -16.38 -9.11
C ASN A 282 -21.63 -15.71 -10.49
N ASP A 283 -21.14 -14.50 -10.66
CA ASP A 283 -21.14 -13.85 -11.97
C ASP A 283 -20.11 -14.53 -12.88
N PRO A 284 -20.50 -14.99 -14.08
CA PRO A 284 -19.60 -15.74 -14.95
C PRO A 284 -18.44 -14.91 -15.52
N GLN A 285 -18.50 -13.60 -15.42
CA GLN A 285 -17.42 -12.67 -15.81
C GLN A 285 -16.50 -12.31 -14.64
N ASN A 286 -16.87 -12.67 -13.40
CA ASN A 286 -16.04 -12.42 -12.23
C ASN A 286 -14.87 -13.42 -12.18
N PHE A 287 -13.79 -13.03 -11.53
CA PHE A 287 -12.58 -13.86 -11.45
C PHE A 287 -11.83 -13.63 -10.14
N ASP A 288 -10.96 -14.57 -9.77
CA ASP A 288 -10.03 -14.47 -8.65
C ASP A 288 -9.00 -13.37 -8.92
N GLU A 289 -8.95 -12.36 -8.04
CA GLU A 289 -8.12 -11.18 -8.23
C GLU A 289 -6.89 -11.22 -7.33
N SER A 290 -5.69 -11.28 -7.92
CA SER A 290 -4.44 -11.51 -7.19
C SER A 290 -3.95 -10.30 -6.41
N SER A 291 -4.14 -9.08 -6.94
CA SER A 291 -3.63 -7.89 -6.26
C SER A 291 -4.39 -7.60 -4.97
N SER A 292 -5.73 -7.66 -5.02
CA SER A 292 -6.55 -7.49 -3.81
C SER A 292 -6.32 -8.60 -2.79
N THR A 293 -6.11 -9.84 -3.27
CA THR A 293 -5.77 -10.98 -2.41
C THR A 293 -4.48 -10.71 -1.62
N ALA A 294 -3.46 -10.17 -2.26
CA ALA A 294 -2.23 -9.77 -1.58
C ALA A 294 -2.46 -8.64 -0.55
N MET A 295 -3.27 -7.64 -0.90
CA MET A 295 -3.62 -6.52 -0.03
C MET A 295 -4.42 -6.96 1.21
N PHE A 296 -5.43 -7.81 1.02
CA PHE A 296 -6.22 -8.37 2.11
C PHE A 296 -5.36 -9.26 3.03
N SER A 297 -4.51 -10.10 2.44
CA SER A 297 -3.57 -10.95 3.19
C SER A 297 -2.61 -10.10 4.03
N TYR A 298 -2.12 -8.98 3.50
CA TYR A 298 -1.29 -8.03 4.25
C TYR A 298 -2.06 -7.46 5.44
N ALA A 299 -3.25 -6.90 5.23
CA ALA A 299 -4.06 -6.31 6.29
C ALA A 299 -4.42 -7.32 7.39
N ILE A 300 -4.83 -8.54 7.01
CA ILE A 300 -5.14 -9.64 7.92
C ILE A 300 -3.89 -10.05 8.71
N THR A 301 -2.73 -10.19 8.05
CA THR A 301 -1.46 -10.52 8.71
C THR A 301 -1.08 -9.49 9.76
N ILE A 302 -1.24 -8.20 9.47
CA ILE A 302 -1.01 -7.15 10.48
C ILE A 302 -2.03 -7.23 11.62
N GLY A 303 -3.29 -7.50 11.32
CA GLY A 303 -4.32 -7.74 12.34
C GLY A 303 -3.96 -8.90 13.29
N LEU A 304 -3.48 -10.02 12.75
CA LEU A 304 -2.98 -11.17 13.52
C LEU A 304 -1.76 -10.81 14.36
N LYS A 305 -0.76 -10.18 13.74
CA LYS A 305 0.49 -9.75 14.41
C LYS A 305 0.23 -8.80 15.57
N LEU A 306 -0.74 -7.92 15.45
CA LEU A 306 -1.17 -6.99 16.49
C LEU A 306 -2.18 -7.58 17.46
N LYS A 307 -2.56 -8.86 17.29
CA LYS A 307 -3.56 -9.57 18.14
C LYS A 307 -4.93 -8.89 18.16
N LEU A 308 -5.33 -8.27 17.06
CA LEU A 308 -6.64 -7.64 16.89
C LEU A 308 -7.72 -8.67 16.55
N ILE A 309 -7.31 -9.77 15.92
CA ILE A 309 -8.17 -10.89 15.52
C ILE A 309 -7.57 -12.21 16.01
N PRO A 310 -8.36 -13.27 16.21
CA PRO A 310 -7.85 -14.58 16.56
C PRO A 310 -7.04 -15.21 15.43
N ALA A 311 -6.17 -16.16 15.76
CA ALA A 311 -5.32 -16.86 14.79
C ALA A 311 -6.02 -18.06 14.10
N SER A 312 -7.26 -18.32 14.41
CA SER A 312 -8.07 -19.43 13.88
C SER A 312 -9.15 -18.93 12.96
#